data_9825702a6734e0c52337b54ee2891f31
#
_entry.id   9825702a6734e0c52337b54ee2891f31
#
_cell.length_a   1.000
_cell.length_b   1.000
_cell.length_c   1.000
_cell.angle_alpha   90.00
_cell.angle_beta   90.00
_cell.angle_gamma   90.00
#
_symmetry.space_group_name_H-M   'P 1'
#
loop_
_entity.id
_entity.type
_entity.pdbx_description
1 polymer ?
#
loop_
_entity_poly.entity_id
_entity_poly.type
_entity_poly.pdbx_seq_one_letter_code
_entity_poly.pdbx_strand_id
1 'polypeptide(L)'
;MAAEVVDAARAVAEIERGDTVMVGGFGLVGAPLTLIEELVASPAARELTVISNNLGEPGKGLGALLLAGGVRKAIGSYFTSNPDVVAAHERGALEVELLPQGTLSESIRSGGAGLGGFYTPTAVGTQLAEGREEREIDGARYLFYPSLRADVALVRARTADELGNLVYDKTARNFNPDMATAGRIVVAEAVSYTHLTLPTKA
;
A
#
# COMPACT_ATOMS: atom_id res chain seq x y z
N MET A 1 23.18 -2.49 2.09
CA MET A 1 23.00 -3.73 2.87
C MET A 1 22.44 -4.77 1.91
N ALA A 2 22.89 -6.03 2.01
CA ALA A 2 22.28 -7.11 1.24
C ALA A 2 20.86 -7.36 1.75
N ALA A 3 19.94 -7.76 0.85
CA ALA A 3 18.61 -8.20 1.24
C ALA A 3 18.71 -9.55 1.98
N GLU A 4 17.94 -9.70 3.05
CA GLU A 4 17.84 -10.98 3.77
C GLU A 4 16.72 -11.81 3.15
N VAL A 5 17.00 -13.09 2.88
CA VAL A 5 15.98 -14.04 2.41
C VAL A 5 15.48 -14.82 3.62
N VAL A 6 14.20 -14.68 3.89
CA VAL A 6 13.54 -15.31 5.05
C VAL A 6 12.23 -15.99 4.61
N ASP A 7 11.67 -16.83 5.45
CA ASP A 7 10.31 -17.33 5.24
C ASP A 7 9.25 -16.24 5.49
N ALA A 8 8.04 -16.47 5.02
CA ALA A 8 6.98 -15.49 5.09
C ALA A 8 6.55 -15.16 6.54
N ALA A 9 6.58 -16.13 7.45
CA ALA A 9 6.23 -15.92 8.86
C ALA A 9 7.25 -15.00 9.55
N ARG A 10 8.55 -15.22 9.30
CA ARG A 10 9.63 -14.35 9.79
C ARG A 10 9.52 -12.95 9.19
N ALA A 11 9.19 -12.87 7.90
CA ALA A 11 9.08 -11.59 7.19
C ALA A 11 7.98 -10.68 7.76
N VAL A 12 6.83 -11.23 8.17
CA VAL A 12 5.73 -10.45 8.77
C VAL A 12 5.89 -10.22 10.27
N ALA A 13 6.87 -10.87 10.92
CA ALA A 13 7.12 -10.71 12.35
C ALA A 13 7.61 -9.29 12.73
N GLU A 14 8.07 -8.51 11.74
CA GLU A 14 8.47 -7.10 11.92
C GLU A 14 7.27 -6.15 12.03
N ILE A 15 6.03 -6.64 11.80
CA ILE A 15 4.81 -5.83 11.86
C ILE A 15 4.25 -5.88 13.27
N GLU A 16 4.11 -4.70 13.86
CA GLU A 16 3.60 -4.52 15.21
C GLU A 16 2.13 -4.02 15.19
N ARG A 17 1.47 -4.17 16.33
CA ARG A 17 0.12 -3.64 16.53
C ARG A 17 0.09 -2.12 16.33
N GLY A 18 -0.82 -1.65 15.50
CA GLY A 18 -1.02 -0.23 15.21
C GLY A 18 -0.16 0.33 14.08
N ASP A 19 0.76 -0.47 13.52
CA ASP A 19 1.59 -0.05 12.41
C ASP A 19 0.77 0.40 11.20
N THR A 20 1.38 1.29 10.43
CA THR A 20 0.93 1.61 9.08
C THR A 20 1.60 0.67 8.09
N VAL A 21 0.80 -0.11 7.37
CA VAL A 21 1.27 -1.11 6.41
C VAL A 21 0.78 -0.76 5.01
N MET A 22 1.71 -0.53 4.09
CA MET A 22 1.40 -0.46 2.65
C MET A 22 1.37 -1.85 2.07
N VAL A 23 0.34 -2.14 1.27
CA VAL A 23 0.21 -3.44 0.61
C VAL A 23 -0.01 -3.23 -0.88
N GLY A 24 0.96 -3.67 -1.68
CA GLY A 24 0.95 -3.58 -3.13
C GLY A 24 -0.16 -4.44 -3.75
N GLY A 25 -0.48 -4.13 -4.99
CA GLY A 25 -1.53 -4.81 -5.73
C GLY A 25 -2.60 -3.86 -6.25
N PHE A 26 -3.40 -4.38 -7.16
CA PHE A 26 -4.63 -3.77 -7.66
C PHE A 26 -5.73 -4.85 -7.63
N GLY A 27 -6.61 -4.82 -6.66
CA GLY A 27 -7.37 -6.00 -6.28
C GLY A 27 -6.42 -7.10 -5.78
N LEU A 28 -6.53 -8.29 -6.34
CA LEU A 28 -5.61 -9.39 -6.04
C LEU A 28 -4.40 -9.44 -7.00
N VAL A 29 -4.45 -8.68 -8.11
CA VAL A 29 -3.38 -8.69 -9.12
C VAL A 29 -2.12 -8.01 -8.55
N GLY A 30 -1.03 -8.76 -8.46
CA GLY A 30 0.23 -8.25 -7.91
C GLY A 30 0.21 -8.04 -6.39
N ALA A 31 -0.80 -8.53 -5.68
CA ALA A 31 -0.82 -8.55 -4.23
C ALA A 31 0.11 -9.66 -3.68
N PRO A 32 0.84 -9.41 -2.58
CA PRO A 32 1.70 -10.37 -1.92
C PRO A 32 0.85 -11.32 -1.04
N LEU A 33 0.15 -12.27 -1.69
CA LEU A 33 -0.88 -13.07 -1.04
C LEU A 33 -0.32 -13.98 0.06
N THR A 34 0.88 -14.53 -0.11
CA THR A 34 1.53 -15.37 0.91
C THR A 34 1.84 -14.56 2.17
N LEU A 35 2.38 -13.34 2.01
CA LEU A 35 2.63 -12.44 3.14
C LEU A 35 1.35 -12.00 3.83
N ILE A 36 0.27 -11.78 3.07
CA ILE A 36 -1.03 -11.43 3.64
C ILE A 36 -1.62 -12.61 4.43
N GLU A 37 -1.49 -13.84 3.95
CA GLU A 37 -1.94 -15.05 4.67
C GLU A 37 -1.21 -15.22 6.01
N GLU A 38 0.11 -15.04 6.03
CA GLU A 38 0.89 -15.06 7.26
C GLU A 38 0.53 -13.91 8.20
N LEU A 39 0.26 -12.71 7.64
CA LEU A 39 -0.18 -11.56 8.42
C LEU A 39 -1.54 -11.82 9.08
N VAL A 40 -2.47 -12.48 8.40
CA VAL A 40 -3.78 -12.90 8.96
C VAL A 40 -3.58 -13.84 10.15
N ALA A 41 -2.61 -14.74 10.08
CA ALA A 41 -2.28 -15.69 11.14
C ALA A 41 -1.52 -15.03 12.31
N SER A 42 -0.91 -13.88 12.10
CA SER A 42 -0.10 -13.18 13.11
C SER A 42 -0.97 -12.57 14.22
N PRO A 43 -0.71 -12.86 15.50
CA PRO A 43 -1.42 -12.21 16.60
C PRO A 43 -1.08 -10.71 16.76
N ALA A 44 0.07 -10.26 16.25
CA ALA A 44 0.50 -8.87 16.26
C ALA A 44 -0.23 -8.01 15.22
N ALA A 45 -0.74 -8.61 14.14
CA ALA A 45 -1.44 -7.89 13.08
C ALA A 45 -2.84 -7.43 13.54
N ARG A 46 -2.87 -6.44 14.42
CA ARG A 46 -4.10 -5.86 14.98
C ARG A 46 -4.01 -4.33 14.95
N GLU A 47 -5.17 -3.72 14.77
CA GLU A 47 -5.32 -2.26 14.74
C GLU A 47 -4.47 -1.57 13.66
N LEU A 48 -4.14 -2.27 12.60
CA LEU A 48 -3.30 -1.75 11.53
C LEU A 48 -4.00 -0.62 10.76
N THR A 49 -3.21 0.35 10.32
CA THR A 49 -3.59 1.27 9.25
C THR A 49 -3.08 0.69 7.94
N VAL A 50 -3.98 0.27 7.06
CA VAL A 50 -3.63 -0.34 5.78
C VAL A 50 -3.76 0.69 4.66
N ILE A 51 -2.68 0.90 3.89
CA ILE A 51 -2.66 1.72 2.69
C ILE A 51 -2.58 0.79 1.49
N SER A 52 -3.63 0.74 0.67
CA SER A 52 -3.69 -0.07 -0.54
C SER A 52 -4.70 0.49 -1.53
N ASN A 53 -4.68 0.04 -2.77
CA ASN A 53 -5.69 0.43 -3.76
C ASN A 53 -7.12 0.14 -3.27
N ASN A 54 -7.34 -1.05 -2.71
CA ASN A 54 -8.57 -1.51 -2.09
C ASN A 54 -8.26 -2.48 -0.94
N LEU A 55 -9.29 -3.06 -0.31
CA LEU A 55 -9.14 -4.10 0.71
C LEU A 55 -9.52 -5.50 0.17
N GLY A 56 -8.89 -5.91 -0.93
CA GLY A 56 -9.05 -7.24 -1.50
C GLY A 56 -10.50 -7.58 -1.92
N GLU A 57 -10.80 -8.87 -1.89
CA GLU A 57 -12.13 -9.42 -2.14
C GLU A 57 -12.71 -10.03 -0.85
N PRO A 58 -14.01 -10.33 -0.77
CA PRO A 58 -14.60 -11.01 0.39
C PRO A 58 -13.81 -12.27 0.77
N GLY A 59 -13.26 -12.28 1.99
CA GLY A 59 -12.48 -13.39 2.53
C GLY A 59 -11.14 -13.68 1.84
N LYS A 60 -10.65 -12.82 0.94
CA LYS A 60 -9.39 -13.04 0.21
C LYS A 60 -8.47 -11.84 0.30
N GLY A 61 -7.16 -12.09 0.37
CA GLY A 61 -6.15 -11.06 0.49
C GLY A 61 -6.44 -10.17 1.69
N LEU A 62 -6.41 -8.86 1.53
CA LEU A 62 -6.71 -7.92 2.61
C LEU A 62 -8.13 -8.02 3.16
N GLY A 63 -9.09 -8.60 2.40
CA GLY A 63 -10.42 -8.90 2.91
C GLY A 63 -10.41 -9.96 4.01
N ALA A 64 -9.52 -10.95 3.93
CA ALA A 64 -9.32 -11.92 5.00
C ALA A 64 -8.72 -11.25 6.26
N LEU A 65 -7.77 -10.33 6.09
CA LEU A 65 -7.19 -9.57 7.22
C LEU A 65 -8.23 -8.69 7.90
N LEU A 66 -9.13 -8.07 7.14
CA LEU A 66 -10.25 -7.29 7.69
C LEU A 66 -11.17 -8.18 8.55
N LEU A 67 -11.58 -9.34 8.01
CA LEU A 67 -12.47 -10.28 8.73
C LEU A 67 -11.81 -10.86 9.99
N ALA A 68 -10.49 -11.02 9.99
CA ALA A 68 -9.72 -11.41 11.16
C ALA A 68 -9.58 -10.29 12.22
N GLY A 69 -10.13 -9.08 11.96
CA GLY A 69 -10.04 -7.94 12.87
C GLY A 69 -8.65 -7.28 12.91
N GLY A 70 -7.86 -7.46 11.85
CA GLY A 70 -6.51 -6.89 11.76
C GLY A 70 -6.48 -5.40 11.41
N VAL A 71 -7.52 -4.88 10.75
CA VAL A 71 -7.53 -3.53 10.17
C VAL A 71 -8.41 -2.59 11.00
N ARG A 72 -7.83 -1.50 11.51
CA ARG A 72 -8.54 -0.39 12.16
C ARG A 72 -8.88 0.72 11.17
N LYS A 73 -7.94 1.05 10.29
CA LYS A 73 -8.08 2.11 9.29
C LYS A 73 -7.64 1.62 7.92
N ALA A 74 -8.38 1.99 6.89
CA ALA A 74 -8.02 1.75 5.49
C ALA A 74 -7.90 3.07 4.74
N ILE A 75 -6.77 3.30 4.08
CA ILE A 75 -6.53 4.42 3.17
C ILE A 75 -6.41 3.85 1.76
N GLY A 76 -7.27 4.27 0.85
CA GLY A 76 -7.29 3.71 -0.49
C GLY A 76 -8.18 4.48 -1.46
N SER A 77 -8.39 3.91 -2.64
CA SER A 77 -9.13 4.60 -3.71
C SER A 77 -10.44 3.93 -4.12
N TYR A 78 -10.67 2.68 -3.71
CA TYR A 78 -11.87 1.96 -4.13
C TYR A 78 -12.23 0.82 -3.18
N PHE A 79 -13.30 0.97 -2.41
CA PHE A 79 -13.70 0.01 -1.38
C PHE A 79 -15.02 -0.70 -1.63
N THR A 80 -15.85 -0.18 -2.54
CA THR A 80 -17.21 -0.69 -2.76
C THR A 80 -17.28 -2.06 -3.45
N SER A 81 -16.16 -2.56 -3.98
CA SER A 81 -16.08 -3.92 -4.54
C SER A 81 -16.09 -5.02 -3.47
N ASN A 82 -15.80 -4.67 -2.22
CA ASN A 82 -15.81 -5.60 -1.11
C ASN A 82 -16.93 -5.21 -0.10
N PRO A 83 -18.06 -5.90 -0.08
CA PRO A 83 -19.19 -5.59 0.81
C PRO A 83 -18.84 -5.68 2.29
N ASP A 84 -17.85 -6.51 2.67
CA ASP A 84 -17.41 -6.61 4.06
C ASP A 84 -16.77 -5.30 4.55
N VAL A 85 -16.09 -4.57 3.65
CA VAL A 85 -15.51 -3.25 3.94
C VAL A 85 -16.62 -2.22 4.18
N VAL A 86 -17.62 -2.20 3.30
CA VAL A 86 -18.78 -1.29 3.43
C VAL A 86 -19.48 -1.55 4.76
N ALA A 87 -19.82 -2.81 5.04
CA ALA A 87 -20.48 -3.20 6.28
C ALA A 87 -19.64 -2.89 7.54
N ALA A 88 -18.32 -3.07 7.48
CA ALA A 88 -17.44 -2.73 8.60
C ALA A 88 -17.39 -1.22 8.86
N HIS A 89 -17.37 -0.42 7.81
CA HIS A 89 -17.39 1.04 7.90
C HIS A 89 -18.73 1.55 8.46
N GLU A 90 -19.86 1.07 7.94
CA GLU A 90 -21.20 1.48 8.38
C GLU A 90 -21.46 1.20 9.86
N ARG A 91 -20.94 0.09 10.40
CA ARG A 91 -21.05 -0.22 11.85
C ARG A 91 -19.97 0.43 12.71
N GLY A 92 -19.11 1.30 12.15
CA GLY A 92 -18.06 2.02 12.88
C GLY A 92 -16.87 1.15 13.30
N ALA A 93 -16.73 -0.06 12.74
CA ALA A 93 -15.63 -0.98 13.04
C ALA A 93 -14.39 -0.76 12.17
N LEU A 94 -14.51 0.04 11.12
CA LEU A 94 -13.44 0.39 10.20
C LEU A 94 -13.47 1.88 9.88
N GLU A 95 -12.37 2.58 10.12
CA GLU A 95 -12.17 3.93 9.59
C GLU A 95 -11.74 3.84 8.13
N VAL A 96 -12.37 4.61 7.25
CA VAL A 96 -12.03 4.65 5.82
C VAL A 96 -11.63 6.06 5.41
N GLU A 97 -10.47 6.18 4.80
CA GLU A 97 -10.02 7.40 4.13
C GLU A 97 -9.94 7.15 2.63
N LEU A 98 -10.84 7.78 1.89
CA LEU A 98 -10.92 7.65 0.44
C LEU A 98 -10.12 8.75 -0.24
N LEU A 99 -9.19 8.36 -1.10
CA LEU A 99 -8.42 9.27 -1.95
C LEU A 99 -8.71 8.97 -3.42
N PRO A 100 -8.76 9.99 -4.29
CA PRO A 100 -8.75 9.75 -5.73
C PRO A 100 -7.53 8.91 -6.11
N GLN A 101 -7.68 7.94 -7.02
CA GLN A 101 -6.63 6.95 -7.27
C GLN A 101 -5.29 7.55 -7.71
N GLY A 102 -5.30 8.55 -8.59
CA GLY A 102 -4.08 9.25 -8.98
C GLY A 102 -3.44 10.01 -7.80
N THR A 103 -4.27 10.59 -6.93
CA THR A 103 -3.82 11.26 -5.70
C THR A 103 -3.20 10.28 -4.72
N LEU A 104 -3.81 9.10 -4.52
CA LEU A 104 -3.24 8.02 -3.70
C LEU A 104 -1.85 7.61 -4.22
N SER A 105 -1.74 7.37 -5.52
CA SER A 105 -0.47 6.99 -6.15
C SER A 105 0.59 8.06 -5.96
N GLU A 106 0.26 9.33 -6.20
CA GLU A 106 1.20 10.44 -6.04
C GLU A 106 1.57 10.69 -4.58
N SER A 107 0.63 10.50 -3.62
CA SER A 107 0.94 10.59 -2.19
C SER A 107 1.95 9.53 -1.75
N ILE A 108 1.84 8.31 -2.27
CA ILE A 108 2.81 7.23 -2.00
C ILE A 108 4.16 7.57 -2.66
N ARG A 109 4.16 7.92 -3.95
CA ARG A 109 5.37 8.27 -4.69
C ARG A 109 6.12 9.43 -4.04
N SER A 110 5.41 10.50 -3.64
CA SER A 110 6.00 11.65 -2.96
C SER A 110 6.57 11.27 -1.59
N GLY A 111 5.95 10.35 -0.87
CA GLY A 111 6.47 9.78 0.38
C GLY A 111 7.82 9.10 0.17
N GLY A 112 7.92 8.23 -0.85
CA GLY A 112 9.16 7.56 -1.23
C GLY A 112 10.25 8.52 -1.71
N ALA A 113 9.87 9.63 -2.37
CA ALA A 113 10.78 10.67 -2.82
C ALA A 113 11.23 11.65 -1.72
N GLY A 114 10.75 11.53 -0.50
CA GLY A 114 11.11 12.42 0.60
C GLY A 114 10.40 13.78 0.57
N LEU A 115 9.35 13.92 -0.25
CA LEU A 115 8.54 15.13 -0.31
C LEU A 115 7.53 15.19 0.84
N GLY A 116 7.14 16.40 1.27
CA GLY A 116 6.13 16.58 2.33
C GLY A 116 4.69 16.45 1.85
N GLY A 117 4.46 16.61 0.56
CA GLY A 117 3.16 16.59 -0.08
C GLY A 117 3.18 17.32 -1.41
N PHE A 118 2.01 17.51 -2.00
CA PHE A 118 1.84 18.17 -3.29
C PHE A 118 0.46 18.82 -3.40
N TYR A 119 0.32 19.72 -4.36
CA TYR A 119 -0.94 20.35 -4.73
C TYR A 119 -1.49 19.72 -6.02
N THR A 120 -2.81 19.47 -6.06
CA THR A 120 -3.50 18.95 -7.24
C THR A 120 -4.87 19.56 -7.39
N PRO A 121 -5.38 19.81 -8.61
CA PRO A 121 -6.75 20.26 -8.82
C PRO A 121 -7.79 19.15 -8.62
N THR A 122 -7.34 17.89 -8.47
CA THR A 122 -8.23 16.73 -8.29
C THR A 122 -9.05 16.90 -7.01
N ALA A 123 -10.36 16.63 -7.12
CA ALA A 123 -11.36 16.72 -6.05
C ALA A 123 -11.72 18.14 -5.58
N VAL A 124 -11.20 19.20 -6.18
CA VAL A 124 -11.68 20.58 -5.91
C VAL A 124 -13.19 20.65 -6.13
N GLY A 125 -13.93 21.22 -5.17
CA GLY A 125 -15.39 21.38 -5.23
C GLY A 125 -16.19 20.10 -4.93
N THR A 126 -15.56 19.04 -4.45
CA THR A 126 -16.22 17.81 -3.99
C THR A 126 -16.15 17.67 -2.47
N GLN A 127 -16.89 16.70 -1.90
CA GLN A 127 -16.79 16.36 -0.48
C GLN A 127 -15.37 15.97 -0.04
N LEU A 128 -14.55 15.43 -0.94
CA LEU A 128 -13.17 15.08 -0.64
C LEU A 128 -12.26 16.30 -0.42
N ALA A 129 -12.73 17.52 -0.74
CA ALA A 129 -12.04 18.77 -0.46
C ALA A 129 -12.24 19.28 0.97
N GLU A 130 -13.26 18.78 1.68
CA GLU A 130 -13.61 19.26 3.01
C GLU A 130 -12.44 19.09 4.00
N GLY A 131 -12.11 20.20 4.69
CA GLY A 131 -11.02 20.23 5.67
C GLY A 131 -9.59 20.22 5.09
N ARG A 132 -9.42 20.22 3.75
CA ARG A 132 -8.11 20.28 3.11
C ARG A 132 -7.67 21.73 2.86
N GLU A 133 -6.37 21.99 2.94
CA GLU A 133 -5.80 23.26 2.52
C GLU A 133 -6.03 23.46 1.02
N GLU A 134 -6.59 24.62 0.67
CA GLU A 134 -6.80 25.02 -0.71
C GLU A 134 -5.90 26.21 -1.06
N ARG A 135 -5.31 26.19 -2.25
CA ARG A 135 -4.48 27.29 -2.77
C ARG A 135 -4.83 27.59 -4.22
N GLU A 136 -4.84 28.86 -4.58
CA GLU A 136 -4.87 29.29 -5.97
C GLU A 136 -3.45 29.37 -6.53
N ILE A 137 -3.21 28.72 -7.67
CA ILE A 137 -1.96 28.71 -8.40
C ILE A 137 -2.30 28.98 -9.87
N ASP A 138 -1.74 30.06 -10.44
CA ASP A 138 -1.95 30.46 -11.84
C ASP A 138 -3.45 30.55 -12.23
N GLY A 139 -4.28 31.06 -11.33
CA GLY A 139 -5.73 31.25 -11.57
C GLY A 139 -6.55 29.95 -11.47
N ALA A 140 -5.98 28.83 -11.03
CA ALA A 140 -6.68 27.57 -10.79
C ALA A 140 -6.58 27.13 -9.32
N ARG A 141 -7.66 26.52 -8.81
CA ARG A 141 -7.73 26.02 -7.43
C ARG A 141 -7.09 24.64 -7.31
N TYR A 142 -6.32 24.46 -6.25
CA TYR A 142 -5.61 23.23 -5.91
C TYR A 142 -5.86 22.87 -4.45
N LEU A 143 -5.86 21.57 -4.16
CA LEU A 143 -5.91 21.01 -2.81
C LEU A 143 -4.53 20.44 -2.44
N PHE A 144 -4.11 20.67 -1.20
CA PHE A 144 -2.92 20.02 -0.66
C PHE A 144 -3.21 18.58 -0.21
N TYR A 145 -2.35 17.66 -0.63
CA TYR A 145 -2.33 16.29 -0.15
C TYR A 145 -0.97 15.97 0.46
N PRO A 146 -0.93 15.50 1.72
CA PRO A 146 0.31 15.08 2.34
C PRO A 146 0.82 13.79 1.69
N SER A 147 2.13 13.59 1.79
CA SER A 147 2.76 12.33 1.40
C SER A 147 2.35 11.20 2.32
N LEU A 148 2.24 9.99 1.76
CA LEU A 148 2.00 8.77 2.51
C LEU A 148 3.31 7.98 2.67
N ARG A 149 3.58 7.54 3.89
CA ARG A 149 4.67 6.63 4.25
C ARG A 149 4.12 5.52 5.14
N ALA A 150 4.84 4.43 5.25
CA ALA A 150 4.46 3.31 6.08
C ALA A 150 5.63 2.79 6.92
N ASP A 151 5.33 2.14 8.04
CA ASP A 151 6.30 1.41 8.83
C ASP A 151 6.80 0.21 8.05
N VAL A 152 5.88 -0.52 7.41
CA VAL A 152 6.20 -1.67 6.57
C VAL A 152 5.48 -1.58 5.22
N ALA A 153 6.18 -1.89 4.14
CA ALA A 153 5.60 -2.08 2.82
C ALA A 153 5.72 -3.55 2.40
N LEU A 154 4.58 -4.19 2.19
CA LEU A 154 4.47 -5.54 1.64
C LEU A 154 4.24 -5.43 0.13
N VAL A 155 5.20 -5.89 -0.66
CA VAL A 155 5.15 -5.79 -2.12
C VAL A 155 5.36 -7.15 -2.77
N ARG A 156 4.90 -7.31 -4.01
CA ARG A 156 5.13 -8.51 -4.79
C ARG A 156 5.93 -8.20 -6.04
N ALA A 157 6.99 -8.98 -6.27
CA ALA A 157 7.81 -8.92 -7.45
C ALA A 157 7.81 -10.27 -8.19
N ARG A 158 8.11 -10.25 -9.49
CA ARG A 158 8.36 -11.49 -10.25
C ARG A 158 9.70 -12.08 -9.87
N THR A 159 10.72 -11.24 -9.77
CA THR A 159 12.09 -11.64 -9.46
C THR A 159 12.70 -10.64 -8.50
N ALA A 160 13.47 -11.14 -7.55
CA ALA A 160 14.32 -10.35 -6.66
C ALA A 160 15.77 -10.85 -6.73
N ASP A 161 16.73 -10.00 -6.36
CA ASP A 161 18.12 -10.38 -6.17
C ASP A 161 18.62 -10.08 -4.75
N GLU A 162 19.84 -10.50 -4.45
CA GLU A 162 20.48 -10.31 -3.14
C GLU A 162 20.76 -8.85 -2.78
N LEU A 163 20.71 -7.94 -3.75
CA LEU A 163 20.87 -6.51 -3.54
C LEU A 163 19.52 -5.80 -3.26
N GLY A 164 18.39 -6.54 -3.35
CA GLY A 164 17.07 -6.00 -3.19
C GLY A 164 16.50 -5.37 -4.46
N ASN A 165 17.08 -5.59 -5.64
CA ASN A 165 16.49 -5.17 -6.89
C ASN A 165 15.26 -6.03 -7.19
N LEU A 166 14.16 -5.38 -7.61
CA LEU A 166 12.88 -6.02 -7.88
C LEU A 166 12.48 -5.83 -9.34
N VAL A 167 12.08 -6.91 -10.00
CA VAL A 167 11.49 -6.90 -11.33
C VAL A 167 10.02 -7.27 -11.23
N TYR A 168 9.18 -6.43 -11.79
CA TYR A 168 7.73 -6.60 -11.78
C TYR A 168 7.24 -7.13 -13.14
N ASP A 169 6.13 -7.88 -13.14
CA ASP A 169 5.59 -8.46 -14.36
C ASP A 169 4.30 -7.76 -14.79
N LYS A 170 4.31 -7.17 -16.00
CA LYS A 170 3.13 -6.60 -16.66
C LYS A 170 2.32 -5.70 -15.70
N THR A 171 1.01 -5.91 -15.64
CA THR A 171 0.07 -5.16 -14.80
C THR A 171 0.25 -5.42 -13.30
N ALA A 172 0.92 -6.51 -12.90
CA ALA A 172 1.27 -6.76 -11.50
C ALA A 172 2.29 -5.76 -10.95
N ARG A 173 2.91 -4.93 -11.80
CA ARG A 173 3.73 -3.79 -11.37
C ARG A 173 2.92 -2.83 -10.49
N ASN A 174 1.75 -2.36 -10.96
CA ASN A 174 0.83 -1.43 -10.29
C ASN A 174 1.46 -0.54 -9.19
N PHE A 175 0.98 -0.56 -7.94
CA PHE A 175 1.49 0.26 -6.83
C PHE A 175 2.79 -0.27 -6.20
N ASN A 176 3.22 -1.49 -6.54
CA ASN A 176 4.34 -2.15 -5.89
C ASN A 176 5.65 -1.33 -5.89
N PRO A 177 6.11 -0.71 -7.02
CA PRO A 177 7.35 0.04 -7.01
C PRO A 177 7.31 1.28 -6.12
N ASP A 178 6.21 2.02 -6.14
CA ASP A 178 6.08 3.25 -5.36
C ASP A 178 6.01 2.93 -3.86
N MET A 179 5.26 1.90 -3.47
CA MET A 179 5.19 1.43 -2.09
C MET A 179 6.53 0.90 -1.58
N ALA A 180 7.32 0.23 -2.43
CA ALA A 180 8.66 -0.22 -2.09
C ALA A 180 9.62 0.93 -1.73
N THR A 181 9.34 2.16 -2.19
CA THR A 181 10.15 3.34 -1.83
C THR A 181 9.64 4.09 -0.60
N ALA A 182 8.37 3.88 -0.24
CA ALA A 182 7.68 4.64 0.81
C ALA A 182 7.59 3.93 2.16
N GLY A 183 7.96 2.66 2.25
CA GLY A 183 8.06 1.89 3.49
C GLY A 183 9.39 2.09 4.19
N ARG A 184 9.38 2.19 5.53
CA ARG A 184 10.61 2.17 6.35
C ARG A 184 11.29 0.80 6.28
N ILE A 185 10.50 -0.27 6.33
CA ILE A 185 10.89 -1.66 6.07
C ILE A 185 10.15 -2.13 4.83
N VAL A 186 10.86 -2.81 3.94
CA VAL A 186 10.25 -3.35 2.71
C VAL A 186 10.40 -4.87 2.72
N VAL A 187 9.27 -5.55 2.61
CA VAL A 187 9.19 -7.00 2.49
C VAL A 187 8.66 -7.35 1.10
N ALA A 188 9.45 -8.06 0.31
CA ALA A 188 9.07 -8.43 -1.04
C ALA A 188 8.82 -9.94 -1.16
N GLU A 189 7.58 -10.30 -1.55
CA GLU A 189 7.25 -11.65 -2.01
C GLU A 189 7.73 -11.81 -3.46
N ALA A 190 8.80 -12.56 -3.68
CA ALA A 190 9.33 -12.82 -5.01
C ALA A 190 8.92 -14.23 -5.51
N VAL A 191 8.42 -14.30 -6.76
CA VAL A 191 8.10 -15.58 -7.39
C VAL A 191 9.36 -16.39 -7.68
N SER A 192 10.47 -15.70 -8.01
CA SER A 192 11.80 -16.31 -8.14
C SER A 192 12.87 -15.39 -7.58
N TYR A 193 13.92 -16.00 -7.03
CA TYR A 193 15.10 -15.32 -6.53
C TYR A 193 16.29 -15.64 -7.43
N THR A 194 16.92 -14.63 -8.03
CA THR A 194 18.02 -14.80 -8.98
C THR A 194 19.04 -13.68 -8.82
N HIS A 195 20.27 -13.94 -9.28
CA HIS A 195 21.25 -12.87 -9.50
C HIS A 195 20.84 -12.05 -10.72
N LEU A 196 20.30 -10.84 -10.51
CA LEU A 196 20.03 -9.92 -11.60
C LEU A 196 21.35 -9.26 -12.03
N THR A 197 21.91 -9.69 -13.14
CA THR A 197 22.99 -8.94 -13.81
C THR A 197 22.35 -7.76 -14.54
N LEU A 198 22.68 -6.54 -14.15
CA LEU A 198 22.37 -5.37 -14.96
C LEU A 198 23.12 -5.51 -16.30
N PRO A 199 22.45 -5.24 -17.45
CA PRO A 199 23.16 -5.24 -18.72
C PRO A 199 24.26 -4.17 -18.62
N THR A 200 25.52 -4.61 -18.62
CA THR A 200 26.65 -3.72 -18.80
C THR A 200 26.52 -3.15 -20.21
N LYS A 201 26.29 -1.84 -20.32
CA LYS A 201 26.47 -1.15 -21.60
C LYS A 201 27.92 -1.32 -22.00
N ALA A 202 28.14 -2.03 -23.12
CA ALA A 202 29.39 -1.97 -23.85
C ALA A 202 29.57 -0.59 -24.48
#